data_529d841259e65f30ed01b2133ce6b595
#
_entry.id   529d841259e65f30ed01b2133ce6b595
#
_cell.length_a   1.000
_cell.length_b   1.000
_cell.length_c   1.000
_cell.angle_alpha   90.00
_cell.angle_beta   90.00
_cell.angle_gamma   90.00
#
_symmetry.space_group_name_H-M   'P 1'
#
loop_
_entity.id
_entity.type
_entity.pdbx_description
1 polymer ?
#
loop_
_entity_poly.entity_id
_entity_poly.type
_entity_poly.pdbx_seq_one_letter_code
_entity_poly.pdbx_strand_id
1 'polypeptide(L)'
;MKGFAALALASALAPSTTWAQQSFKMRLQTAVTASADEFKMLQKFAQRVDAMTGGRLKIELLPDGAVVGAFEILDAVDKGLVESGFAWTHYWSGKHPAAMLFGSPSGGSGLGMDQMAWVSWFLEGGGKELYRELFDQHLKMNVVGFMLQPVGPEALGWFKEPINNMADLRKRRFRTPPGIPGAIYKEMGVSAVALPGGEIIPSAERGVLDAAEWCCPVADLAWGFHRAFKYYYLQGLHQNTVNADVYINKNFWNKLPKDVQAIFEGAALASLMESTAYRIRANALALTELTTKHGVKVMETPPDYFPAFMAATKKVMDENAAKNAFFKKVLDSQTTFAKQVVPYWVFIQRLNTSVADTYLKGAK
;
A
#
# COMPACT_ATOMS: atom_id res chain seq x y z
N MET A 1 -46.43 -61.65 -43.26
CA MET A 1 -45.56 -60.56 -43.74
C MET A 1 -45.87 -59.33 -42.87
N LYS A 2 -45.00 -58.98 -41.91
CA LYS A 2 -45.17 -57.81 -40.99
C LYS A 2 -44.06 -56.85 -41.32
N GLY A 3 -44.43 -55.66 -41.85
CA GLY A 3 -43.47 -54.61 -42.19
C GLY A 3 -43.08 -53.81 -40.91
N PHE A 4 -41.79 -53.69 -40.71
CA PHE A 4 -41.22 -52.75 -39.64
C PHE A 4 -41.00 -51.39 -40.32
N ALA A 5 -41.68 -50.37 -39.81
CA ALA A 5 -41.39 -48.97 -40.15
C ALA A 5 -40.29 -48.45 -39.23
N ALA A 6 -39.15 -48.09 -39.82
CA ALA A 6 -38.08 -47.44 -39.11
C ALA A 6 -38.33 -45.91 -38.98
N LEU A 7 -38.54 -45.41 -37.77
CA LEU A 7 -38.57 -43.97 -37.50
C LEU A 7 -37.13 -43.43 -37.41
N ALA A 8 -36.73 -42.61 -38.38
CA ALA A 8 -35.48 -41.87 -38.32
C ALA A 8 -35.68 -40.61 -37.47
N LEU A 9 -35.10 -40.58 -36.27
CA LEU A 9 -34.97 -39.36 -35.46
C LEU A 9 -33.90 -38.44 -36.10
N ALA A 10 -34.34 -37.37 -36.73
CA ALA A 10 -33.45 -36.28 -37.15
C ALA A 10 -33.11 -35.41 -35.93
N SER A 11 -31.94 -35.59 -35.35
CA SER A 11 -31.40 -34.70 -34.32
C SER A 11 -31.02 -33.36 -34.96
N ALA A 12 -31.85 -32.35 -34.78
CA ALA A 12 -31.55 -30.99 -35.17
C ALA A 12 -30.42 -30.44 -34.23
N LEU A 13 -29.20 -30.43 -34.75
CA LEU A 13 -28.09 -29.67 -34.16
C LEU A 13 -28.41 -28.17 -34.29
N ALA A 14 -29.00 -27.58 -33.25
CA ALA A 14 -29.09 -26.12 -33.16
C ALA A 14 -27.67 -25.53 -33.14
N PRO A 15 -27.36 -24.56 -34.02
CA PRO A 15 -26.06 -23.89 -33.94
C PRO A 15 -25.96 -23.17 -32.58
N SER A 16 -25.04 -23.61 -31.74
CA SER A 16 -24.66 -22.88 -30.56
C SER A 16 -24.01 -21.57 -31.03
N THR A 17 -24.80 -20.49 -31.06
CA THR A 17 -24.26 -19.13 -31.23
C THR A 17 -23.36 -18.86 -30.05
N THR A 18 -22.08 -19.11 -30.20
CA THR A 18 -21.03 -18.56 -29.30
C THR A 18 -21.09 -17.04 -29.45
N TRP A 19 -21.83 -16.39 -28.55
CA TRP A 19 -21.76 -14.96 -28.42
C TRP A 19 -20.29 -14.65 -28.06
N ALA A 20 -19.57 -13.94 -28.94
CA ALA A 20 -18.25 -13.47 -28.67
C ALA A 20 -18.34 -12.60 -27.39
N GLN A 21 -17.87 -13.15 -26.29
CA GLN A 21 -17.94 -12.49 -24.98
C GLN A 21 -17.07 -11.25 -25.06
N GLN A 22 -17.64 -10.06 -24.83
CA GLN A 22 -16.95 -8.78 -24.92
C GLN A 22 -15.73 -8.78 -23.99
N SER A 23 -14.55 -8.52 -24.55
CA SER A 23 -13.30 -8.40 -23.80
C SER A 23 -12.90 -6.94 -23.61
N PHE A 24 -12.30 -6.65 -22.46
CA PHE A 24 -11.81 -5.33 -22.07
C PHE A 24 -10.32 -5.39 -21.82
N LYS A 25 -9.59 -4.39 -22.30
CA LYS A 25 -8.18 -4.19 -22.00
C LYS A 25 -8.04 -2.98 -21.09
N MET A 26 -7.35 -3.13 -19.95
CA MET A 26 -7.13 -2.10 -18.96
C MET A 26 -5.63 -1.90 -18.78
N ARG A 27 -5.09 -0.77 -19.21
CA ARG A 27 -3.71 -0.38 -18.91
C ARG A 27 -3.67 0.14 -17.48
N LEU A 28 -2.72 -0.38 -16.70
CA LEU A 28 -2.52 -0.01 -15.32
C LEU A 28 -1.11 0.57 -15.15
N GLN A 29 -1.02 1.90 -15.07
CA GLN A 29 0.23 2.61 -14.79
C GLN A 29 0.59 2.46 -13.32
N THR A 30 1.79 1.99 -13.02
CA THR A 30 2.25 1.82 -11.64
C THR A 30 3.20 2.94 -11.20
N ALA A 31 3.24 3.20 -9.88
CA ALA A 31 4.20 4.09 -9.24
C ALA A 31 5.53 3.39 -8.88
N VAL A 32 5.75 2.17 -9.39
CA VAL A 32 6.92 1.35 -9.09
C VAL A 32 7.56 0.80 -10.35
N THR A 33 8.84 0.49 -10.27
CA THR A 33 9.60 -0.14 -11.37
C THR A 33 9.18 -1.59 -11.58
N ALA A 34 9.44 -2.14 -12.77
CA ALA A 34 9.11 -3.53 -13.10
C ALA A 34 9.86 -4.58 -12.22
N SER A 35 10.98 -4.19 -11.59
CA SER A 35 11.75 -5.05 -10.69
C SER A 35 11.19 -5.10 -9.26
N ALA A 36 10.34 -4.15 -8.87
CA ALA A 36 9.77 -4.05 -7.54
C ALA A 36 8.91 -5.27 -7.18
N ASP A 37 8.86 -5.61 -5.90
CA ASP A 37 8.02 -6.73 -5.44
C ASP A 37 6.52 -6.41 -5.53
N GLU A 38 6.14 -5.15 -5.37
CA GLU A 38 4.78 -4.67 -5.62
C GLU A 38 4.33 -4.96 -7.06
N PHE A 39 5.22 -4.77 -8.03
CA PHE A 39 4.93 -5.07 -9.43
C PHE A 39 4.70 -6.56 -9.66
N LYS A 40 5.49 -7.42 -9.01
CA LYS A 40 5.29 -8.89 -9.05
C LYS A 40 3.96 -9.31 -8.44
N MET A 41 3.53 -8.66 -7.37
CA MET A 41 2.22 -8.89 -6.76
C MET A 41 1.08 -8.42 -7.68
N LEU A 42 1.26 -7.31 -8.40
CA LEU A 42 0.31 -6.85 -9.41
C LEU A 42 0.21 -7.81 -10.59
N GLN A 43 1.29 -8.45 -11.01
CA GLN A 43 1.25 -9.50 -12.03
C GLN A 43 0.36 -10.67 -11.59
N LYS A 44 0.45 -11.12 -10.35
CA LYS A 44 -0.43 -12.16 -9.79
C LYS A 44 -1.88 -11.71 -9.75
N PHE A 45 -2.12 -10.47 -9.32
CA PHE A 45 -3.47 -9.89 -9.34
C PHE A 45 -4.06 -9.84 -10.75
N ALA A 46 -3.30 -9.36 -11.74
CA ALA A 46 -3.72 -9.31 -13.14
C ALA A 46 -4.06 -10.69 -13.71
N GLN A 47 -3.21 -11.69 -13.43
CA GLN A 47 -3.45 -13.09 -13.82
C GLN A 47 -4.71 -13.66 -13.16
N ARG A 48 -4.96 -13.35 -11.89
CA ARG A 48 -6.17 -13.75 -11.17
C ARG A 48 -7.42 -13.15 -11.80
N VAL A 49 -7.42 -11.84 -12.09
CA VAL A 49 -8.55 -11.16 -12.75
C VAL A 49 -8.81 -11.76 -14.13
N ASP A 50 -7.77 -12.00 -14.92
CA ASP A 50 -7.89 -12.65 -16.24
C ASP A 50 -8.54 -14.04 -16.12
N ALA A 51 -8.03 -14.89 -15.24
CA ALA A 51 -8.54 -16.23 -15.01
C ALA A 51 -10.00 -16.22 -14.49
N MET A 52 -10.30 -15.42 -13.48
CA MET A 52 -11.65 -15.36 -12.87
C MET A 52 -12.69 -14.75 -13.80
N THR A 53 -12.29 -13.85 -14.70
CA THR A 53 -13.19 -13.27 -15.71
C THR A 53 -13.31 -14.15 -16.99
N GLY A 54 -12.58 -15.27 -17.07
CA GLY A 54 -12.52 -16.09 -18.28
C GLY A 54 -11.93 -15.33 -19.47
N GLY A 55 -10.94 -14.47 -19.25
CA GLY A 55 -10.29 -13.68 -20.29
C GLY A 55 -11.02 -12.39 -20.68
N ARG A 56 -12.14 -12.05 -20.03
CA ARG A 56 -12.94 -10.86 -20.39
C ARG A 56 -12.30 -9.54 -19.92
N LEU A 57 -11.48 -9.53 -18.88
CA LEU A 57 -10.75 -8.35 -18.44
C LEU A 57 -9.25 -8.67 -18.36
N LYS A 58 -8.48 -8.06 -19.24
CA LYS A 58 -7.02 -8.19 -19.29
C LYS A 58 -6.37 -6.91 -18.80
N ILE A 59 -5.50 -7.03 -17.79
CA ILE A 59 -4.75 -5.92 -17.22
C ILE A 59 -3.33 -5.92 -17.78
N GLU A 60 -2.96 -4.83 -18.45
CA GLU A 60 -1.60 -4.59 -18.92
C GLU A 60 -0.88 -3.66 -17.93
N LEU A 61 0.16 -4.16 -17.28
CA LEU A 61 0.94 -3.41 -16.31
C LEU A 61 1.99 -2.53 -17.00
N LEU A 62 2.01 -1.26 -16.65
CA LEU A 62 2.99 -0.27 -17.12
C LEU A 62 3.86 0.16 -15.92
N PRO A 63 5.20 0.04 -16.00
CA PRO A 63 6.08 0.46 -14.91
C PRO A 63 6.09 1.98 -14.74
N ASP A 64 6.63 2.44 -13.61
CA ASP A 64 6.80 3.88 -13.32
C ASP A 64 7.46 4.62 -14.49
N GLY A 65 6.92 5.80 -14.81
CA GLY A 65 7.40 6.66 -15.89
C GLY A 65 6.99 6.23 -17.30
N ALA A 66 6.26 5.12 -17.49
CA ALA A 66 5.87 4.66 -18.82
C ALA A 66 4.88 5.61 -19.53
N VAL A 67 3.99 6.25 -18.79
CA VAL A 67 3.04 7.26 -19.28
C VAL A 67 3.22 8.57 -18.52
N VAL A 68 3.22 8.52 -17.19
CA VAL A 68 3.42 9.66 -16.29
C VAL A 68 4.27 9.27 -15.09
N GLY A 69 4.82 10.24 -14.37
CA GLY A 69 5.53 10.02 -13.12
C GLY A 69 4.60 9.58 -11.98
N ALA A 70 5.19 8.98 -10.93
CA ALA A 70 4.46 8.36 -9.82
C ALA A 70 3.41 9.27 -9.17
N PHE A 71 3.72 10.57 -8.98
CA PHE A 71 2.81 11.53 -8.33
C PHE A 71 1.72 12.10 -9.26
N GLU A 72 1.74 11.76 -10.54
CA GLU A 72 0.80 12.24 -11.56
C GLU A 72 -0.22 11.17 -11.97
N ILE A 73 -0.10 9.94 -11.43
CA ILE A 73 -0.92 8.78 -11.82
C ILE A 73 -2.41 9.05 -11.63
N LEU A 74 -2.81 9.64 -10.49
CA LEU A 74 -4.22 9.90 -10.23
C LEU A 74 -4.83 10.86 -11.25
N ASP A 75 -4.09 11.91 -11.64
CA ASP A 75 -4.52 12.87 -12.67
C ASP A 75 -4.62 12.21 -14.05
N ALA A 76 -3.70 11.31 -14.37
CA ALA A 76 -3.74 10.56 -15.63
C ALA A 76 -4.96 9.64 -15.72
N VAL A 77 -5.30 8.96 -14.62
CA VAL A 77 -6.51 8.13 -14.53
C VAL A 77 -7.77 8.98 -14.60
N ASP A 78 -7.84 10.07 -13.86
CA ASP A 78 -8.97 11.01 -13.86
C ASP A 78 -9.28 11.50 -15.28
N LYS A 79 -8.25 11.93 -16.02
CA LYS A 79 -8.35 12.42 -17.39
C LYS A 79 -8.55 11.31 -18.44
N GLY A 80 -8.47 10.03 -18.05
CA GLY A 80 -8.59 8.88 -18.96
C GLY A 80 -7.39 8.70 -19.89
N LEU A 81 -6.21 9.22 -19.55
CA LEU A 81 -4.97 8.97 -20.31
C LEU A 81 -4.56 7.49 -20.20
N VAL A 82 -4.86 6.86 -19.06
CA VAL A 82 -4.82 5.43 -18.81
C VAL A 82 -6.11 4.99 -18.14
N GLU A 83 -6.50 3.73 -18.32
CA GLU A 83 -7.73 3.19 -17.74
C GLU A 83 -7.62 3.03 -16.22
N SER A 84 -6.41 2.76 -15.72
CA SER A 84 -6.18 2.57 -14.28
C SER A 84 -4.76 2.92 -13.84
N GLY A 85 -4.57 3.07 -12.54
CA GLY A 85 -3.30 3.35 -11.92
C GLY A 85 -3.13 2.60 -10.60
N PHE A 86 -1.89 2.34 -10.21
CA PHE A 86 -1.53 1.79 -8.92
C PHE A 86 -0.53 2.71 -8.22
N ALA A 87 -0.92 3.18 -7.05
CA ALA A 87 -0.09 4.04 -6.20
C ALA A 87 -0.64 4.03 -4.76
N TRP A 88 -0.09 4.87 -3.92
CA TRP A 88 -0.52 5.06 -2.54
C TRP A 88 -1.39 6.31 -2.40
N THR A 89 -2.55 6.20 -1.75
CA THR A 89 -3.49 7.33 -1.59
C THR A 89 -2.83 8.54 -0.90
N HIS A 90 -1.83 8.34 -0.04
CA HIS A 90 -1.10 9.45 0.58
C HIS A 90 -0.25 10.30 -0.40
N TYR A 91 0.02 9.83 -1.60
CA TYR A 91 0.67 10.63 -2.64
C TYR A 91 -0.18 11.85 -3.05
N TRP A 92 -1.47 11.78 -2.82
CA TRP A 92 -2.43 12.84 -3.12
C TRP A 92 -2.66 13.82 -1.96
N SER A 93 -1.83 13.76 -0.92
CA SER A 93 -1.91 14.66 0.26
C SER A 93 -1.81 16.14 -0.12
N GLY A 94 -1.10 16.49 -1.19
CA GLY A 94 -1.06 17.84 -1.74
C GLY A 94 -2.39 18.31 -2.36
N LYS A 95 -3.28 17.36 -2.76
CA LYS A 95 -4.62 17.66 -3.26
C LYS A 95 -5.63 17.76 -2.11
N HIS A 96 -5.53 16.86 -1.13
CA HIS A 96 -6.36 16.88 0.06
C HIS A 96 -5.67 16.16 1.24
N PRO A 97 -5.54 16.81 2.41
CA PRO A 97 -4.76 16.23 3.53
C PRO A 97 -5.34 14.91 4.05
N ALA A 98 -6.66 14.67 3.98
CA ALA A 98 -7.27 13.42 4.40
C ALA A 98 -6.82 12.19 3.58
N ALA A 99 -6.22 12.37 2.40
CA ALA A 99 -5.64 11.27 1.63
C ALA A 99 -4.59 10.49 2.43
N MET A 100 -3.88 11.16 3.36
CA MET A 100 -2.94 10.52 4.28
C MET A 100 -3.60 9.47 5.18
N LEU A 101 -4.80 9.74 5.66
CA LEU A 101 -5.50 8.86 6.60
C LEU A 101 -5.94 7.54 5.98
N PHE A 102 -5.93 7.45 4.64
CA PHE A 102 -6.25 6.22 3.90
C PHE A 102 -5.01 5.47 3.42
N GLY A 103 -3.99 6.17 2.95
CA GLY A 103 -2.80 5.54 2.41
C GLY A 103 -1.73 5.22 3.46
N SER A 104 -1.53 6.14 4.42
CA SER A 104 -0.50 6.03 5.45
C SER A 104 -0.89 6.87 6.67
N PRO A 105 -1.76 6.35 7.53
CA PRO A 105 -2.22 7.06 8.72
C PRO A 105 -1.17 7.06 9.83
N SER A 106 -0.09 7.78 9.69
CA SER A 106 1.10 7.85 10.55
C SER A 106 0.89 7.42 12.00
N GLY A 107 1.58 6.36 12.42
CA GLY A 107 1.44 5.79 13.75
C GLY A 107 0.05 5.19 14.03
N GLY A 108 -0.66 4.67 13.00
CA GLY A 108 -2.06 4.26 13.15
C GLY A 108 -2.95 5.45 13.55
N SER A 109 -2.67 6.64 13.01
CA SER A 109 -3.22 7.93 13.45
C SER A 109 -2.90 8.25 14.92
N GLY A 110 -1.82 7.69 15.46
CA GLY A 110 -1.48 7.79 16.88
C GLY A 110 -2.31 6.90 17.81
N LEU A 111 -3.09 5.96 17.25
CA LEU A 111 -4.13 5.22 17.98
C LEU A 111 -3.78 3.74 18.23
N GLY A 112 -2.59 3.30 17.82
CA GLY A 112 -2.14 1.93 18.05
C GLY A 112 -2.80 0.86 17.16
N MET A 113 -3.50 1.24 16.10
CA MET A 113 -3.95 0.30 15.09
C MET A 113 -2.77 -0.21 14.27
N ASP A 114 -2.56 -1.51 14.27
CA ASP A 114 -1.68 -2.16 13.30
C ASP A 114 -2.37 -2.28 11.92
N GLN A 115 -1.66 -2.89 10.96
CA GLN A 115 -2.17 -3.05 9.59
C GLN A 115 -3.54 -3.76 9.56
N MET A 116 -3.74 -4.81 10.36
CA MET A 116 -4.99 -5.58 10.34
C MET A 116 -6.13 -4.85 11.04
N ALA A 117 -5.88 -4.18 12.17
CA ALA A 117 -6.87 -3.36 12.83
C ALA A 117 -7.31 -2.18 11.95
N TRP A 118 -6.39 -1.61 11.18
CA TRP A 118 -6.71 -0.55 10.22
C TRP A 118 -7.54 -1.07 9.02
N VAL A 119 -7.17 -2.24 8.45
CA VAL A 119 -7.98 -2.89 7.40
C VAL A 119 -9.38 -3.21 7.91
N SER A 120 -9.50 -3.65 9.17
CA SER A 120 -10.81 -3.87 9.81
C SER A 120 -11.63 -2.58 9.90
N TRP A 121 -11.01 -1.44 10.29
CA TRP A 121 -11.70 -0.15 10.22
C TRP A 121 -12.16 0.19 8.80
N PHE A 122 -11.31 -0.05 7.81
CA PHE A 122 -11.62 0.27 6.42
C PHE A 122 -12.82 -0.54 5.90
N LEU A 123 -12.88 -1.83 6.21
CA LEU A 123 -13.92 -2.73 5.70
C LEU A 123 -15.20 -2.72 6.54
N GLU A 124 -15.09 -2.61 7.88
CA GLU A 124 -16.19 -2.80 8.83
C GLU A 124 -16.48 -1.56 9.69
N GLY A 125 -15.59 -0.56 9.67
CA GLY A 125 -15.69 0.66 10.49
C GLY A 125 -16.14 1.91 9.73
N GLY A 126 -16.66 1.77 8.50
CA GLY A 126 -17.10 2.90 7.67
C GLY A 126 -15.97 3.56 6.87
N GLY A 127 -14.78 2.99 6.87
CA GLY A 127 -13.62 3.54 6.13
C GLY A 127 -13.85 3.55 4.63
N LYS A 128 -14.50 2.53 4.07
CA LYS A 128 -14.78 2.40 2.63
C LYS A 128 -15.71 3.50 2.12
N GLU A 129 -16.70 3.88 2.90
CA GLU A 129 -17.64 4.98 2.59
C GLU A 129 -16.90 6.33 2.61
N LEU A 130 -16.09 6.58 3.63
CA LEU A 130 -15.26 7.78 3.72
C LEU A 130 -14.22 7.86 2.60
N TYR A 131 -13.68 6.73 2.17
CA TYR A 131 -12.76 6.66 1.05
C TYR A 131 -13.43 7.07 -0.27
N ARG A 132 -14.66 6.60 -0.51
CA ARG A 132 -15.45 7.04 -1.66
C ARG A 132 -15.76 8.53 -1.59
N GLU A 133 -16.16 9.02 -0.40
CA GLU A 133 -16.42 10.43 -0.17
C GLU A 133 -15.20 11.31 -0.49
N LEU A 134 -13.98 10.83 -0.15
CA LEU A 134 -12.74 11.52 -0.50
C LEU A 134 -12.65 11.78 -2.02
N PHE A 135 -12.85 10.75 -2.84
CA PHE A 135 -12.72 10.89 -4.29
C PHE A 135 -13.89 11.65 -4.92
N ASP A 136 -15.11 11.37 -4.47
CA ASP A 136 -16.33 11.90 -5.08
C ASP A 136 -16.61 13.35 -4.73
N GLN A 137 -16.41 13.74 -3.46
CA GLN A 137 -16.83 15.03 -2.95
C GLN A 137 -15.67 16.00 -2.71
N HIS A 138 -14.52 15.50 -2.27
CA HIS A 138 -13.39 16.33 -1.85
C HIS A 138 -12.34 16.47 -2.95
N LEU A 139 -11.89 15.38 -3.57
CA LEU A 139 -11.01 15.43 -4.73
C LEU A 139 -11.77 15.73 -6.03
N LYS A 140 -13.06 15.38 -6.10
CA LYS A 140 -13.96 15.54 -7.26
C LYS A 140 -13.38 14.94 -8.54
N MET A 141 -12.84 13.73 -8.41
CA MET A 141 -12.17 13.02 -9.49
C MET A 141 -13.06 11.92 -10.09
N ASN A 142 -12.93 11.73 -11.40
CA ASN A 142 -13.62 10.68 -12.14
C ASN A 142 -12.95 9.31 -11.95
N VAL A 143 -12.78 8.91 -10.68
CA VAL A 143 -12.01 7.73 -10.28
C VAL A 143 -12.79 6.91 -9.26
N VAL A 144 -12.71 5.57 -9.38
CA VAL A 144 -13.06 4.63 -8.31
C VAL A 144 -11.79 3.95 -7.82
N GLY A 145 -11.60 3.90 -6.49
CA GLY A 145 -10.42 3.32 -5.86
C GLY A 145 -10.74 2.03 -5.12
N PHE A 146 -9.79 1.10 -5.14
CA PHE A 146 -9.84 -0.17 -4.41
C PHE A 146 -8.52 -0.38 -3.68
N MET A 147 -8.57 -0.62 -2.37
CA MET A 147 -7.40 -1.08 -1.61
C MET A 147 -6.94 -2.43 -2.17
N LEU A 148 -5.64 -2.56 -2.40
CA LEU A 148 -5.12 -3.74 -3.07
C LEU A 148 -3.98 -4.43 -2.31
N GLN A 149 -2.99 -3.66 -1.85
CA GLN A 149 -1.79 -4.20 -1.24
C GLN A 149 -1.46 -3.48 0.08
N PRO A 150 -1.81 -4.06 1.24
CA PRO A 150 -1.22 -3.67 2.51
C PRO A 150 0.29 -3.95 2.48
N VAL A 151 1.11 -2.97 2.86
CA VAL A 151 2.57 -3.07 2.82
C VAL A 151 3.27 -2.85 4.16
N GLY A 152 2.59 -2.23 5.13
CA GLY A 152 3.16 -1.97 6.47
C GLY A 152 3.30 -3.21 7.36
N PRO A 153 4.02 -3.10 8.48
CA PRO A 153 4.71 -1.91 8.93
C PRO A 153 5.99 -1.65 8.15
N GLU A 154 6.30 -0.37 7.95
CA GLU A 154 7.55 0.05 7.34
C GLU A 154 8.66 0.29 8.35
N ALA A 155 9.88 0.08 7.91
CA ALA A 155 11.08 0.36 8.69
C ALA A 155 11.23 1.87 8.94
N LEU A 156 11.86 2.27 10.07
CA LEU A 156 12.28 3.67 10.26
C LEU A 156 13.15 4.12 9.08
N GLY A 157 14.02 3.25 8.59
CA GLY A 157 14.73 3.45 7.35
C GLY A 157 16.21 3.10 7.42
N TRP A 158 16.90 3.55 6.40
CA TRP A 158 18.28 3.28 6.08
C TRP A 158 19.16 4.49 6.28
N PHE A 159 20.35 4.28 6.82
CA PHE A 159 21.28 5.34 7.18
C PHE A 159 22.70 5.00 6.69
N LYS A 160 23.44 6.02 6.23
CA LYS A 160 24.87 5.90 5.92
C LYS A 160 25.70 5.74 7.18
N GLU A 161 25.34 6.48 8.22
CA GLU A 161 25.95 6.46 9.53
C GLU A 161 24.92 6.16 10.62
N PRO A 162 25.28 5.46 11.70
CA PRO A 162 24.33 5.11 12.75
C PRO A 162 23.77 6.36 13.43
N ILE A 163 22.57 6.18 13.99
CA ILE A 163 21.92 7.14 14.89
C ILE A 163 21.72 6.48 16.26
N ASN A 164 22.10 7.16 17.32
CA ASN A 164 21.98 6.66 18.70
C ASN A 164 20.92 7.40 19.51
N ASN A 165 20.45 8.53 19.00
CA ASN A 165 19.48 9.41 19.65
C ASN A 165 18.84 10.36 18.63
N MET A 166 17.84 11.13 19.05
CA MET A 166 17.18 12.14 18.22
C MET A 166 18.10 13.25 17.73
N ALA A 167 19.16 13.59 18.47
CA ALA A 167 20.10 14.61 18.02
C ALA A 167 20.90 14.15 16.79
N ASP A 168 21.20 12.87 16.70
CA ASP A 168 21.85 12.30 15.51
C ASP A 168 20.89 12.28 14.31
N LEU A 169 19.62 11.90 14.52
CA LEU A 169 18.61 11.91 13.47
C LEU A 169 18.41 13.33 12.88
N ARG A 170 18.37 14.36 13.72
CA ARG A 170 18.22 15.76 13.29
C ARG A 170 19.34 16.25 12.37
N LYS A 171 20.51 15.65 12.42
CA LYS A 171 21.65 15.98 11.55
C LYS A 171 21.56 15.35 10.16
N ARG A 172 20.59 14.46 9.92
CA ARG A 172 20.47 13.71 8.66
C ARG A 172 19.55 14.43 7.68
N ARG A 173 19.95 14.44 6.42
CA ARG A 173 19.06 14.77 5.29
C ARG A 173 18.29 13.49 4.98
N PHE A 174 17.05 13.46 5.42
CA PHE A 174 16.23 12.25 5.46
C PHE A 174 15.13 12.29 4.40
N ARG A 175 15.10 11.31 3.52
CA ARG A 175 13.98 11.13 2.59
C ARG A 175 12.80 10.50 3.33
N THR A 176 11.62 11.11 3.18
CA THR A 176 10.33 10.60 3.66
C THR A 176 9.32 10.53 2.52
N PRO A 177 8.19 9.81 2.65
CA PRO A 177 7.10 9.97 1.72
C PRO A 177 6.49 11.38 1.85
N PRO A 178 5.72 11.83 0.83
CA PRO A 178 5.04 13.12 0.91
C PRO A 178 3.96 13.17 2.00
N GLY A 179 3.61 14.36 2.46
CA GLY A 179 2.47 14.61 3.34
C GLY A 179 2.81 14.61 4.83
N ILE A 180 1.95 14.00 5.64
CA ILE A 180 2.01 14.05 7.12
C ILE A 180 3.33 13.52 7.69
N PRO A 181 3.93 12.40 7.22
CA PRO A 181 5.22 11.96 7.76
C PRO A 181 6.30 13.03 7.65
N GLY A 182 6.39 13.70 6.50
CA GLY A 182 7.34 14.82 6.34
C GLY A 182 7.07 15.98 7.29
N ALA A 183 5.80 16.30 7.56
CA ALA A 183 5.42 17.32 8.53
C ALA A 183 5.80 16.92 9.97
N ILE A 184 5.59 15.65 10.34
CA ILE A 184 5.98 15.11 11.65
C ILE A 184 7.49 15.18 11.83
N TYR A 185 8.29 14.73 10.87
CA TYR A 185 9.74 14.81 10.96
C TYR A 185 10.25 16.27 11.05
N LYS A 186 9.63 17.19 10.31
CA LYS A 186 9.95 18.63 10.45
C LYS A 186 9.62 19.17 11.84
N GLU A 187 8.48 18.78 12.42
CA GLU A 187 8.11 19.13 13.78
C GLU A 187 9.12 18.58 14.80
N MET A 188 9.70 17.40 14.54
CA MET A 188 10.78 16.81 15.34
C MET A 188 12.14 17.49 15.11
N GLY A 189 12.24 18.45 14.18
CA GLY A 189 13.48 19.14 13.83
C GLY A 189 14.38 18.38 12.84
N VAL A 190 13.85 17.38 12.14
CA VAL A 190 14.59 16.58 11.13
C VAL A 190 14.50 17.27 9.76
N SER A 191 15.62 17.31 9.03
CA SER A 191 15.64 17.78 7.63
C SER A 191 15.03 16.73 6.71
N ALA A 192 13.71 16.78 6.52
CA ALA A 192 12.95 15.83 5.74
C ALA A 192 12.60 16.38 4.35
N VAL A 193 12.78 15.55 3.31
CA VAL A 193 12.42 15.84 1.92
C VAL A 193 11.67 14.68 1.29
N ALA A 194 10.62 14.97 0.51
CA ALA A 194 9.88 13.95 -0.23
C ALA A 194 10.46 13.79 -1.64
N LEU A 195 10.76 12.54 -2.01
CA LEU A 195 11.21 12.15 -3.36
C LEU A 195 10.47 10.88 -3.79
N PRO A 196 10.16 10.73 -5.09
CA PRO A 196 9.71 9.45 -5.66
C PRO A 196 10.71 8.33 -5.42
N GLY A 197 10.23 7.08 -5.34
CA GLY A 197 11.09 5.92 -5.06
C GLY A 197 12.29 5.80 -5.99
N GLY A 198 12.09 5.97 -7.30
CA GLY A 198 13.15 5.89 -8.31
C GLY A 198 14.29 6.90 -8.15
N GLU A 199 14.07 7.98 -7.41
CA GLU A 199 15.08 9.03 -7.19
C GLU A 199 15.90 8.83 -5.90
N ILE A 200 15.52 7.89 -5.03
CA ILE A 200 16.14 7.73 -3.71
C ILE A 200 17.60 7.30 -3.83
N ILE A 201 17.85 6.15 -4.46
CA ILE A 201 19.20 5.60 -4.57
C ILE A 201 20.15 6.52 -5.34
N PRO A 202 19.77 7.05 -6.52
CA PRO A 202 20.61 8.04 -7.21
C PRO A 202 20.94 9.27 -6.35
N SER A 203 19.99 9.77 -5.57
CA SER A 203 20.21 10.92 -4.68
C SER A 203 21.11 10.60 -3.50
N ALA A 204 21.00 9.39 -2.95
CA ALA A 204 21.90 8.92 -1.90
C ALA A 204 23.33 8.74 -2.42
N GLU A 205 23.53 8.15 -3.60
CA GLU A 205 24.83 7.95 -4.22
C GLU A 205 25.53 9.29 -4.52
N ARG A 206 24.78 10.29 -4.99
CA ARG A 206 25.31 11.66 -5.19
C ARG A 206 25.55 12.43 -3.90
N GLY A 207 25.29 11.85 -2.73
CA GLY A 207 25.52 12.50 -1.44
C GLY A 207 24.46 13.57 -1.08
N VAL A 208 23.31 13.59 -1.76
CA VAL A 208 22.20 14.50 -1.44
C VAL A 208 21.44 14.04 -0.19
N LEU A 209 21.35 12.72 0.02
CA LEU A 209 20.69 12.09 1.16
C LEU A 209 21.70 11.39 2.08
N ASP A 210 21.48 11.49 3.37
CA ASP A 210 22.23 10.76 4.42
C ASP A 210 21.44 9.56 4.93
N ALA A 211 20.11 9.60 4.77
CA ALA A 211 19.18 8.57 5.19
C ALA A 211 17.92 8.59 4.33
N ALA A 212 17.25 7.45 4.24
CA ALA A 212 16.01 7.30 3.52
C ALA A 212 15.18 6.13 4.08
N GLU A 213 13.87 6.26 4.02
CA GLU A 213 12.95 5.15 4.15
C GLU A 213 12.33 4.81 2.79
N TRP A 214 11.83 3.58 2.67
CA TRP A 214 10.99 3.18 1.55
C TRP A 214 9.85 2.27 2.01
N CYS A 215 10.17 1.08 2.53
CA CYS A 215 9.14 0.15 2.99
C CYS A 215 9.68 -0.84 4.03
N CYS A 216 10.19 -1.93 3.55
CA CYS A 216 10.39 -3.15 4.31
C CYS A 216 11.46 -4.02 3.64
N PRO A 217 12.04 -5.02 4.32
CA PRO A 217 13.23 -5.73 3.82
C PRO A 217 13.15 -6.22 2.39
N VAL A 218 12.02 -6.82 1.95
CA VAL A 218 11.92 -7.37 0.59
C VAL A 218 11.88 -6.27 -0.49
N ALA A 219 11.14 -5.19 -0.25
CA ALA A 219 11.09 -4.06 -1.17
C ALA A 219 12.42 -3.33 -1.22
N ASP A 220 13.00 -3.02 -0.05
CA ASP A 220 14.26 -2.28 0.07
C ASP A 220 15.43 -3.05 -0.57
N LEU A 221 15.45 -4.38 -0.43
CA LEU A 221 16.42 -5.25 -1.13
C LEU A 221 16.25 -5.14 -2.65
N ALA A 222 15.00 -5.22 -3.15
CA ALA A 222 14.71 -5.14 -4.59
C ALA A 222 15.11 -3.79 -5.20
N TRP A 223 14.94 -2.70 -4.45
CA TRP A 223 15.36 -1.35 -4.85
C TRP A 223 16.86 -1.09 -4.67
N GLY A 224 17.59 -1.99 -3.97
CA GLY A 224 19.04 -1.91 -3.81
C GLY A 224 19.52 -0.94 -2.74
N PHE A 225 18.73 -0.67 -1.69
CA PHE A 225 19.07 0.25 -0.60
C PHE A 225 20.44 -0.09 0.05
N HIS A 226 20.74 -1.38 0.19
CA HIS A 226 22.02 -1.87 0.74
C HIS A 226 23.27 -1.41 -0.01
N ARG A 227 23.13 -0.90 -1.24
CA ARG A 227 24.25 -0.35 -2.02
C ARG A 227 24.65 1.06 -1.56
N ALA A 228 23.65 1.86 -1.13
CA ALA A 228 23.85 3.24 -0.72
C ALA A 228 23.93 3.43 0.80
N PHE A 229 23.42 2.48 1.58
CA PHE A 229 23.30 2.58 3.03
C PHE A 229 23.75 1.30 3.72
N LYS A 230 24.20 1.39 4.98
CA LYS A 230 24.72 0.25 5.76
C LYS A 230 23.92 -0.08 7.01
N TYR A 231 23.24 0.91 7.60
CA TYR A 231 22.55 0.76 8.87
C TYR A 231 21.03 0.77 8.63
N TYR A 232 20.35 -0.27 9.10
CA TYR A 232 18.92 -0.47 8.86
C TYR A 232 18.16 -0.55 10.18
N TYR A 233 17.24 0.38 10.40
CA TYR A 233 16.40 0.49 11.59
C TYR A 233 15.00 0.02 11.25
N LEU A 234 14.60 -1.15 11.76
CA LEU A 234 13.32 -1.79 11.40
C LEU A 234 12.11 -1.18 12.10
N GLN A 235 12.31 -0.56 13.26
CA GLN A 235 11.20 -0.07 14.08
C GLN A 235 10.91 1.39 13.75
N GLY A 236 9.93 1.63 12.89
CA GLY A 236 9.40 2.96 12.57
C GLY A 236 7.96 3.12 13.00
N LEU A 237 7.50 4.37 13.17
CA LEU A 237 6.10 4.70 13.45
C LEU A 237 5.44 5.50 12.32
N HIS A 238 6.24 6.07 11.41
CA HIS A 238 5.74 6.97 10.37
C HIS A 238 4.79 6.29 9.40
N GLN A 239 4.98 4.99 9.14
CA GLN A 239 4.17 4.17 8.26
C GLN A 239 4.00 2.74 8.81
N ASN A 240 3.56 2.62 10.07
CA ASN A 240 3.21 1.32 10.65
C ASN A 240 2.00 0.67 9.98
N THR A 241 1.25 1.44 9.20
CA THR A 241 0.13 1.03 8.37
C THR A 241 0.25 1.73 7.03
N VAL A 242 0.32 0.99 5.95
CA VAL A 242 0.41 1.51 4.58
C VAL A 242 -0.40 0.64 3.64
N ASN A 243 -1.14 1.29 2.75
CA ASN A 243 -1.93 0.60 1.74
C ASN A 243 -1.69 1.22 0.37
N ALA A 244 -1.39 0.37 -0.59
CA ALA A 244 -1.37 0.73 -1.99
C ALA A 244 -2.69 0.31 -2.65
N ASP A 245 -3.19 1.18 -3.50
CA ASP A 245 -4.51 1.10 -4.09
C ASP A 245 -4.44 1.01 -5.62
N VAL A 246 -5.48 0.42 -6.22
CA VAL A 246 -5.74 0.56 -7.64
C VAL A 246 -6.86 1.58 -7.85
N TYR A 247 -6.62 2.51 -8.75
CA TYR A 247 -7.56 3.56 -9.17
C TYR A 247 -8.01 3.25 -10.58
N ILE A 248 -9.31 3.32 -10.85
CA ILE A 248 -9.88 3.05 -12.18
C ILE A 248 -10.70 4.27 -12.61
N ASN A 249 -10.52 4.71 -13.84
CA ASN A 249 -11.35 5.74 -14.43
C ASN A 249 -12.83 5.29 -14.41
N LYS A 250 -13.74 6.12 -13.86
CA LYS A 250 -15.16 5.75 -13.71
C LYS A 250 -15.83 5.47 -15.05
N ASN A 251 -15.45 6.18 -16.13
CA ASN A 251 -16.04 5.93 -17.43
C ASN A 251 -15.63 4.55 -17.98
N PHE A 252 -14.40 4.09 -17.69
CA PHE A 252 -13.99 2.73 -18.00
C PHE A 252 -14.68 1.72 -17.10
N TRP A 253 -14.70 1.93 -15.78
CA TRP A 253 -15.34 1.06 -14.80
C TRP A 253 -16.80 0.80 -15.12
N ASN A 254 -17.53 1.84 -15.49
CA ASN A 254 -18.97 1.77 -15.79
C ASN A 254 -19.29 1.03 -17.10
N LYS A 255 -18.30 0.83 -18.00
CA LYS A 255 -18.44 0.00 -19.21
C LYS A 255 -18.30 -1.50 -18.90
N LEU A 256 -17.68 -1.86 -17.77
CA LEU A 256 -17.54 -3.25 -17.38
C LEU A 256 -18.90 -3.85 -16.98
N PRO A 257 -19.22 -5.08 -17.41
CA PRO A 257 -20.39 -5.80 -16.91
C PRO A 257 -20.35 -5.95 -15.39
N LYS A 258 -21.51 -5.99 -14.74
CA LYS A 258 -21.63 -6.05 -13.29
C LYS A 258 -20.95 -7.26 -12.66
N ASP A 259 -20.98 -8.39 -13.32
CA ASP A 259 -20.28 -9.59 -12.88
C ASP A 259 -18.75 -9.43 -12.97
N VAL A 260 -18.22 -8.76 -14.00
CA VAL A 260 -16.80 -8.45 -14.12
C VAL A 260 -16.37 -7.46 -13.03
N GLN A 261 -17.20 -6.45 -12.70
CA GLN A 261 -16.97 -5.54 -11.58
C GLN A 261 -16.91 -6.30 -10.26
N ALA A 262 -17.87 -7.19 -9.99
CA ALA A 262 -17.90 -8.00 -8.77
C ALA A 262 -16.68 -8.94 -8.66
N ILE A 263 -16.28 -9.56 -9.79
CA ILE A 263 -15.06 -10.38 -9.82
C ILE A 263 -13.81 -9.55 -9.52
N PHE A 264 -13.68 -8.35 -10.08
CA PHE A 264 -12.57 -7.44 -9.80
C PHE A 264 -12.51 -7.05 -8.31
N GLU A 265 -13.63 -6.69 -7.72
CA GLU A 265 -13.74 -6.38 -6.28
C GLU A 265 -13.33 -7.58 -5.42
N GLY A 266 -13.83 -8.78 -5.74
CA GLY A 266 -13.43 -10.01 -5.05
C GLY A 266 -11.94 -10.33 -5.19
N ALA A 267 -11.36 -10.13 -6.37
CA ALA A 267 -9.93 -10.30 -6.60
C ALA A 267 -9.08 -9.27 -5.81
N ALA A 268 -9.57 -8.02 -5.69
CA ALA A 268 -8.90 -7.00 -4.87
C ALA A 268 -8.91 -7.38 -3.38
N LEU A 269 -10.05 -7.84 -2.83
CA LEU A 269 -10.12 -8.35 -1.45
C LEU A 269 -9.19 -9.54 -1.22
N ALA A 270 -9.11 -10.48 -2.16
CA ALA A 270 -8.18 -11.60 -2.07
C ALA A 270 -6.72 -11.15 -2.07
N SER A 271 -6.40 -10.09 -2.83
CA SER A 271 -5.05 -9.51 -2.86
C SER A 271 -4.62 -8.91 -1.53
N LEU A 272 -5.52 -8.38 -0.71
CA LEU A 272 -5.20 -7.87 0.63
C LEU A 272 -4.56 -8.96 1.51
N MET A 273 -5.16 -10.14 1.53
CA MET A 273 -4.65 -11.26 2.33
C MET A 273 -3.39 -11.87 1.70
N GLU A 274 -3.37 -12.03 0.38
CA GLU A 274 -2.22 -12.63 -0.31
C GLU A 274 -0.97 -11.78 -0.19
N SER A 275 -1.06 -10.45 -0.33
CA SER A 275 0.08 -9.55 -0.18
C SER A 275 0.58 -9.52 1.27
N THR A 276 -0.32 -9.53 2.25
CA THR A 276 0.04 -9.63 3.66
C THR A 276 0.81 -10.92 3.96
N ALA A 277 0.27 -12.06 3.56
CA ALA A 277 0.91 -13.36 3.77
C ALA A 277 2.27 -13.47 3.06
N TYR A 278 2.35 -12.97 1.82
CA TYR A 278 3.61 -12.90 1.07
C TYR A 278 4.67 -12.10 1.82
N ARG A 279 4.32 -10.89 2.29
CA ARG A 279 5.28 -9.98 2.91
C ARG A 279 5.82 -10.50 4.24
N ILE A 280 5.02 -11.18 5.06
CA ILE A 280 5.51 -11.78 6.31
C ILE A 280 6.71 -12.70 6.04
N ARG A 281 6.57 -13.62 5.09
CA ARG A 281 7.66 -14.56 4.74
C ARG A 281 8.79 -13.89 3.97
N ALA A 282 8.45 -13.09 2.96
CA ALA A 282 9.44 -12.48 2.08
C ALA A 282 10.34 -11.49 2.81
N ASN A 283 9.80 -10.70 3.75
CA ASN A 283 10.58 -9.79 4.58
C ASN A 283 11.58 -10.54 5.48
N ALA A 284 11.18 -11.65 6.09
CA ALA A 284 12.08 -12.45 6.91
C ALA A 284 13.27 -13.01 6.09
N LEU A 285 12.99 -13.53 4.89
CA LEU A 285 14.03 -14.05 4.00
C LEU A 285 14.95 -12.94 3.48
N ALA A 286 14.37 -11.80 3.08
CA ALA A 286 15.14 -10.66 2.60
C ALA A 286 16.03 -10.05 3.71
N LEU A 287 15.54 -9.99 4.96
CA LEU A 287 16.33 -9.52 6.09
C LEU A 287 17.53 -10.44 6.34
N THR A 288 17.33 -11.75 6.27
CA THR A 288 18.42 -12.72 6.35
C THR A 288 19.44 -12.50 5.22
N GLU A 289 18.99 -12.29 4.00
CA GLU A 289 19.87 -12.01 2.87
C GLU A 289 20.66 -10.71 3.04
N LEU A 290 19.98 -9.62 3.43
CA LEU A 290 20.61 -8.32 3.69
C LEU A 290 21.73 -8.42 4.72
N THR A 291 21.50 -9.15 5.80
CA THR A 291 22.50 -9.30 6.88
C THR A 291 23.64 -10.25 6.52
N THR A 292 23.34 -11.39 5.90
CA THR A 292 24.36 -12.45 5.65
C THR A 292 25.16 -12.25 4.37
N LYS A 293 24.54 -11.72 3.31
CA LYS A 293 25.19 -11.56 2.01
C LYS A 293 25.67 -10.12 1.74
N HIS A 294 24.92 -9.12 2.25
CA HIS A 294 25.20 -7.71 1.96
C HIS A 294 25.82 -6.94 3.14
N GLY A 295 26.01 -7.60 4.29
CA GLY A 295 26.69 -7.03 5.45
C GLY A 295 25.92 -5.86 6.10
N VAL A 296 24.60 -5.80 5.90
CA VAL A 296 23.72 -4.78 6.48
C VAL A 296 23.68 -4.95 7.99
N LYS A 297 23.83 -3.86 8.72
CA LYS A 297 23.74 -3.82 10.17
C LYS A 297 22.32 -3.42 10.57
N VAL A 298 21.57 -4.39 11.12
CA VAL A 298 20.27 -4.13 11.71
C VAL A 298 20.45 -3.48 13.07
N MET A 299 19.80 -2.36 13.28
CA MET A 299 19.95 -1.52 14.46
C MET A 299 18.61 -1.37 15.18
N GLU A 300 18.67 -1.15 16.49
CA GLU A 300 17.52 -0.75 17.28
C GLU A 300 17.27 0.74 17.15
N THR A 301 16.00 1.12 16.98
CA THR A 301 15.61 2.52 16.93
C THR A 301 15.86 3.18 18.30
N PRO A 302 16.48 4.38 18.34
CA PRO A 302 16.73 5.06 19.58
C PRO A 302 15.46 5.26 20.43
N PRO A 303 15.49 4.98 21.73
CA PRO A 303 14.29 4.99 22.58
C PRO A 303 13.63 6.37 22.69
N ASP A 304 14.37 7.45 22.51
CA ASP A 304 13.86 8.83 22.51
C ASP A 304 13.11 9.21 21.20
N TYR A 305 13.21 8.38 20.16
CA TYR A 305 12.46 8.57 18.91
C TYR A 305 10.95 8.43 19.14
N PHE A 306 10.50 7.38 19.83
CA PHE A 306 9.08 7.08 19.96
C PHE A 306 8.26 8.18 20.66
N PRO A 307 8.65 8.68 21.84
CA PRO A 307 7.92 9.78 22.49
C PRO A 307 7.98 11.08 21.68
N ALA A 308 9.11 11.39 21.03
CA ALA A 308 9.23 12.55 20.16
C ALA A 308 8.31 12.46 18.94
N PHE A 309 8.26 11.29 18.30
CA PHE A 309 7.38 11.05 17.16
C PHE A 309 5.90 11.15 17.55
N MET A 310 5.50 10.56 18.68
CA MET A 310 4.10 10.60 19.13
C MET A 310 3.64 12.01 19.48
N ALA A 311 4.48 12.82 20.13
CA ALA A 311 4.19 14.21 20.43
C ALA A 311 4.01 15.05 19.15
N ALA A 312 4.93 14.89 18.19
CA ALA A 312 4.86 15.57 16.89
C ALA A 312 3.65 15.11 16.07
N THR A 313 3.33 13.81 16.08
CA THR A 313 2.15 13.25 15.41
C THR A 313 0.88 13.88 15.95
N LYS A 314 0.72 13.93 17.28
CA LYS A 314 -0.47 14.54 17.88
C LYS A 314 -0.65 15.98 17.42
N LYS A 315 0.40 16.81 17.47
CA LYS A 315 0.35 18.20 17.03
C LYS A 315 -0.05 18.33 15.57
N VAL A 316 0.60 17.58 14.67
CA VAL A 316 0.33 17.62 13.21
C VAL A 316 -1.09 17.17 12.91
N MET A 317 -1.59 16.12 13.57
CA MET A 317 -2.96 15.63 13.40
C MET A 317 -3.99 16.66 13.88
N ASP A 318 -3.79 17.25 15.07
CA ASP A 318 -4.68 18.27 15.63
C ASP A 318 -4.75 19.52 14.72
N GLU A 319 -3.60 19.97 14.19
CA GLU A 319 -3.54 21.09 13.26
C GLU A 319 -4.28 20.84 11.95
N ASN A 320 -4.14 19.64 11.39
CA ASN A 320 -4.87 19.25 10.16
C ASN A 320 -6.37 19.12 10.44
N ALA A 321 -6.78 18.54 11.56
CA ALA A 321 -8.16 18.43 11.97
C ALA A 321 -8.83 19.80 12.20
N ALA A 322 -8.09 20.76 12.76
CA ALA A 322 -8.58 22.12 12.96
C ALA A 322 -8.79 22.88 11.63
N LYS A 323 -7.97 22.59 10.62
CA LYS A 323 -8.00 23.28 9.31
C LYS A 323 -8.94 22.64 8.31
N ASN A 324 -9.29 21.36 8.47
CA ASN A 324 -10.04 20.60 7.46
C ASN A 324 -11.10 19.71 8.11
N ALA A 325 -12.37 20.03 7.88
CA ALA A 325 -13.51 19.32 8.47
C ALA A 325 -13.58 17.85 8.04
N PHE A 326 -13.26 17.54 6.79
CA PHE A 326 -13.27 16.15 6.32
C PHE A 326 -12.11 15.34 6.88
N PHE A 327 -10.91 15.94 7.00
CA PHE A 327 -9.80 15.30 7.71
C PHE A 327 -10.22 14.94 9.13
N LYS A 328 -10.84 15.90 9.85
CA LYS A 328 -11.36 15.66 11.20
C LYS A 328 -12.38 14.53 11.22
N LYS A 329 -13.33 14.51 10.29
CA LYS A 329 -14.37 13.47 10.18
C LYS A 329 -13.74 12.07 10.05
N VAL A 330 -12.73 11.91 9.19
CA VAL A 330 -12.03 10.64 9.00
C VAL A 330 -11.22 10.27 10.26
N LEU A 331 -10.49 11.21 10.84
CA LEU A 331 -9.70 10.99 12.06
C LEU A 331 -10.58 10.61 13.25
N ASP A 332 -11.73 11.27 13.42
CA ASP A 332 -12.72 10.95 14.47
C ASP A 332 -13.29 9.53 14.29
N SER A 333 -13.59 9.12 13.05
CA SER A 333 -14.03 7.76 12.72
C SER A 333 -12.96 6.73 13.12
N GLN A 334 -11.70 6.94 12.71
CA GLN A 334 -10.58 6.07 13.08
C GLN A 334 -10.39 6.03 14.61
N THR A 335 -10.47 7.18 15.27
CA THR A 335 -10.33 7.29 16.72
C THR A 335 -11.41 6.51 17.46
N THR A 336 -12.67 6.63 17.03
CA THR A 336 -13.80 5.93 17.64
C THR A 336 -13.64 4.42 17.50
N PHE A 337 -13.32 3.95 16.29
CA PHE A 337 -13.06 2.54 16.02
C PHE A 337 -11.88 2.00 16.84
N ALA A 338 -10.76 2.73 16.87
CA ALA A 338 -9.57 2.32 17.61
C ALA A 338 -9.84 2.18 19.11
N LYS A 339 -10.58 3.11 19.74
CA LYS A 339 -10.96 3.01 21.16
C LYS A 339 -11.74 1.73 21.47
N GLN A 340 -12.50 1.23 20.52
CA GLN A 340 -13.29 -0.01 20.69
C GLN A 340 -12.43 -1.26 20.42
N VAL A 341 -11.62 -1.26 19.36
CA VAL A 341 -10.97 -2.47 18.84
C VAL A 341 -9.57 -2.69 19.42
N VAL A 342 -8.77 -1.62 19.56
CA VAL A 342 -7.35 -1.74 19.95
C VAL A 342 -7.17 -2.41 21.32
N PRO A 343 -7.96 -2.11 22.39
CA PRO A 343 -7.77 -2.76 23.67
C PRO A 343 -7.89 -4.29 23.60
N TYR A 344 -8.89 -4.79 22.86
CA TYR A 344 -9.07 -6.22 22.64
C TYR A 344 -7.95 -6.81 21.77
N TRP A 345 -7.67 -6.15 20.64
CA TRP A 345 -6.70 -6.65 19.66
C TRP A 345 -5.29 -6.76 20.23
N VAL A 346 -4.82 -5.72 20.92
CA VAL A 346 -3.51 -5.74 21.60
C VAL A 346 -3.44 -6.78 22.71
N PHE A 347 -4.53 -6.99 23.46
CA PHE A 347 -4.57 -8.02 24.50
C PHE A 347 -4.32 -9.41 23.91
N ILE A 348 -4.97 -9.75 22.79
CA ILE A 348 -4.76 -11.05 22.11
C ILE A 348 -3.35 -11.15 21.51
N GLN A 349 -2.83 -10.10 20.91
CA GLN A 349 -1.49 -10.11 20.31
C GLN A 349 -0.35 -10.31 21.32
N ARG A 350 -0.51 -9.81 22.55
CA ARG A 350 0.48 -10.01 23.62
C ARG A 350 0.74 -11.47 23.93
N LEU A 351 -0.27 -12.34 23.87
CA LEU A 351 -0.10 -13.77 24.06
C LEU A 351 0.84 -14.37 23.01
N ASN A 352 0.59 -14.06 21.74
CA ASN A 352 1.42 -14.54 20.63
C ASN A 352 2.87 -14.05 20.76
N THR A 353 3.08 -12.79 21.14
CA THR A 353 4.40 -12.23 21.39
C THR A 353 5.12 -12.96 22.52
N SER A 354 4.44 -13.23 23.64
CA SER A 354 5.03 -13.96 24.77
C SER A 354 5.45 -15.38 24.42
N VAL A 355 4.63 -16.08 23.60
CA VAL A 355 4.97 -17.43 23.11
C VAL A 355 6.19 -17.36 22.18
N ALA A 356 6.22 -16.41 21.24
CA ALA A 356 7.34 -16.23 20.34
C ALA A 356 8.65 -15.91 21.06
N ASP A 357 8.61 -15.02 22.05
CA ASP A 357 9.78 -14.68 22.89
C ASP A 357 10.32 -15.90 23.65
N THR A 358 9.42 -16.75 24.17
CA THR A 358 9.80 -17.98 24.86
C THR A 358 10.47 -18.97 23.90
N TYR A 359 9.88 -19.16 22.71
CA TYR A 359 10.44 -20.02 21.67
C TYR A 359 11.83 -19.56 21.22
N LEU A 360 12.00 -18.26 20.95
CA LEU A 360 13.27 -17.70 20.50
C LEU A 360 14.38 -17.75 21.56
N LYS A 361 14.03 -17.67 22.87
CA LYS A 361 14.99 -17.85 23.97
C LYS A 361 15.44 -19.30 24.11
N GLY A 362 14.56 -20.26 23.86
CA GLY A 362 14.87 -21.70 23.90
C GLY A 362 15.63 -22.22 22.68
N ALA A 363 15.66 -21.45 21.58
CA ALA A 363 16.35 -21.80 20.33
C ALA A 363 17.80 -21.27 20.25
N LYS A 364 18.28 -20.53 21.27
CA LYS A 364 19.67 -20.10 21.44
C LYS A 364 20.40 -21.09 22.31
#